data_53c5b234cb7f2d1b354489a84d211e98
#
_entry.id   53c5b234cb7f2d1b354489a84d211e98
#
_cell.length_a   1.000
_cell.length_b   1.000
_cell.length_c   1.000
_cell.angle_alpha   90.00
_cell.angle_beta   90.00
_cell.angle_gamma   90.00
#
_symmetry.space_group_name_H-M   'P 1'
#
loop_
_entity.id
_entity.type
_entity.pdbx_description
1 polymer ?
#
loop_
_entity_poly.entity_id
_entity_poly.type
_entity_poly.pdbx_seq_one_letter_code
_entity_poly.pdbx_strand_id
1 'polypeptide(L)'
;DDTITSLADELAATYQLPGRQAELAALLQQLLAAAQAQAATLLEINPLVLTTTGKLIAADCKLVVDDAARFRHPEWPAAQSEHNFVELNRAGSVATIANGAGLAMATVDAVEAAGLQPANFLDIGGGATSQQVLAAFQRLMEFPHLQAIVINIFAGITRSDEVARAIITARQRMAGLPLLF
;
A
#
# COMPACT_ATOMS: atom_id res chain seq x y z
N ASP A 1 6.99 26.44 -21.91
CA ASP A 1 7.53 25.25 -21.28
C ASP A 1 8.10 24.33 -22.34
N ASP A 2 9.37 24.59 -22.69
CA ASP A 2 10.04 23.90 -23.81
C ASP A 2 10.08 22.38 -23.66
N THR A 3 10.11 21.89 -22.42
CA THR A 3 10.15 20.44 -22.13
C THR A 3 8.86 19.73 -22.51
N ILE A 4 7.70 20.32 -22.19
CA ILE A 4 6.39 19.72 -22.51
C ILE A 4 6.17 19.72 -24.03
N THR A 5 6.57 20.81 -24.71
CA THR A 5 6.47 20.89 -26.16
C THR A 5 7.36 19.83 -26.84
N SER A 6 8.61 19.70 -26.39
CA SER A 6 9.53 18.68 -26.90
C SER A 6 9.01 17.26 -26.68
N LEU A 7 8.45 16.97 -25.50
CA LEU A 7 7.85 15.66 -25.20
C LEU A 7 6.62 15.38 -26.07
N ALA A 8 5.78 16.39 -26.29
CA ALA A 8 4.60 16.26 -27.14
C ALA A 8 4.98 15.98 -28.61
N ASP A 9 6.05 16.61 -29.10
CA ASP A 9 6.58 16.35 -30.44
C ASP A 9 7.13 14.92 -30.55
N GLU A 10 7.87 14.46 -29.56
CA GLU A 10 8.42 13.10 -29.50
C GLU A 10 7.30 12.05 -29.46
N LEU A 11 6.27 12.24 -28.63
CA LEU A 11 5.10 11.35 -28.57
C LEU A 11 4.35 11.33 -29.89
N ALA A 12 4.11 12.50 -30.51
CA ALA A 12 3.44 12.59 -31.80
C ALA A 12 4.19 11.85 -32.89
N ALA A 13 5.52 11.95 -32.89
CA ALA A 13 6.36 11.23 -33.85
C ALA A 13 6.37 9.72 -33.59
N THR A 14 6.57 9.29 -32.33
CA THR A 14 6.67 7.88 -31.93
C THR A 14 5.39 7.12 -32.22
N TYR A 15 4.23 7.72 -31.93
CA TYR A 15 2.93 7.08 -32.11
C TYR A 15 2.25 7.44 -33.45
N GLN A 16 2.95 8.08 -34.35
CA GLN A 16 2.48 8.45 -35.68
C GLN A 16 1.17 9.26 -35.65
N LEU A 17 1.14 10.31 -34.82
CA LEU A 17 0.01 11.20 -34.59
C LEU A 17 0.28 12.61 -35.20
N PRO A 18 0.40 12.75 -36.51
CA PRO A 18 0.74 14.03 -37.12
C PRO A 18 -0.34 15.08 -36.86
N GLY A 19 0.09 16.30 -36.54
CA GLY A 19 -0.79 17.43 -36.27
C GLY A 19 -1.45 17.44 -34.90
N ARG A 20 -1.08 16.55 -33.99
CA ARG A 20 -1.66 16.47 -32.62
C ARG A 20 -0.73 16.97 -31.52
N GLN A 21 0.38 17.57 -31.87
CA GLN A 21 1.37 18.06 -30.90
C GLN A 21 0.78 19.01 -29.87
N ALA A 22 -0.05 19.96 -30.33
CA ALA A 22 -0.71 20.94 -29.43
C ALA A 22 -1.70 20.27 -28.46
N GLU A 23 -2.44 19.25 -28.94
CA GLU A 23 -3.37 18.47 -28.09
C GLU A 23 -2.63 17.64 -27.06
N LEU A 24 -1.53 17.00 -27.45
CA LEU A 24 -0.67 16.23 -26.55
C LEU A 24 0.01 17.16 -25.52
N ALA A 25 0.50 18.33 -25.95
CA ALA A 25 1.08 19.29 -25.02
C ALA A 25 0.06 19.77 -23.99
N ALA A 26 -1.18 20.06 -24.39
CA ALA A 26 -2.25 20.45 -23.49
C ALA A 26 -2.60 19.31 -22.51
N LEU A 27 -2.67 18.08 -22.98
CA LEU A 27 -2.87 16.90 -22.12
C LEU A 27 -1.76 16.74 -21.09
N LEU A 28 -0.50 16.83 -21.52
CA LEU A 28 0.66 16.73 -20.61
C LEU A 28 0.65 17.83 -19.55
N GLN A 29 0.28 19.06 -19.92
CA GLN A 29 0.13 20.17 -18.95
C GLN A 29 -0.96 19.89 -17.92
N GLN A 30 -2.11 19.36 -18.36
CA GLN A 30 -3.21 18.99 -17.45
C GLN A 30 -2.81 17.87 -16.51
N LEU A 31 -2.12 16.83 -17.00
CA LEU A 31 -1.63 15.73 -16.18
C LEU A 31 -0.60 16.20 -15.15
N LEU A 32 0.33 17.06 -15.55
CA LEU A 32 1.31 17.63 -14.63
C LEU A 32 0.64 18.48 -13.54
N ALA A 33 -0.31 19.32 -13.92
CA ALA A 33 -1.07 20.14 -12.97
C ALA A 33 -1.88 19.27 -12.00
N ALA A 34 -2.53 18.21 -12.50
CA ALA A 34 -3.25 17.26 -11.65
C ALA A 34 -2.31 16.52 -10.69
N ALA A 35 -1.16 16.05 -11.17
CA ALA A 35 -0.17 15.37 -10.33
C ALA A 35 0.36 16.29 -9.22
N GLN A 36 0.66 17.53 -9.54
CA GLN A 36 1.12 18.52 -8.56
C GLN A 36 0.02 18.88 -7.55
N ALA A 37 -1.21 19.11 -8.03
CA ALA A 37 -2.36 19.45 -7.18
C ALA A 37 -2.71 18.34 -6.20
N GLN A 38 -2.52 17.09 -6.59
CA GLN A 38 -2.81 15.91 -5.79
C GLN A 38 -1.57 15.33 -5.09
N ALA A 39 -0.44 16.06 -5.04
CA ALA A 39 0.80 15.55 -4.48
C ALA A 39 1.09 14.10 -4.94
N ALA A 40 0.89 13.82 -6.24
CA ALA A 40 1.04 12.46 -6.77
C ALA A 40 2.52 12.07 -6.88
N THR A 41 2.84 10.86 -6.48
CA THR A 41 4.13 10.20 -6.70
C THR A 41 4.15 9.39 -7.98
N LEU A 42 2.98 9.01 -8.48
CA LEU A 42 2.77 8.34 -9.76
C LEU A 42 1.44 8.80 -10.37
N LEU A 43 1.48 9.14 -11.64
CA LEU A 43 0.30 9.30 -12.49
C LEU A 43 0.57 8.56 -13.80
N GLU A 44 -0.20 7.51 -14.06
CA GLU A 44 -0.08 6.68 -15.26
C GLU A 44 -1.42 6.63 -15.97
N ILE A 45 -1.39 6.82 -17.29
CA ILE A 45 -2.53 6.56 -18.17
C ILE A 45 -2.13 5.43 -19.12
N ASN A 46 -2.79 4.29 -18.98
CA ASN A 46 -2.46 3.12 -19.79
C ASN A 46 -3.70 2.19 -19.91
N PRO A 47 -4.32 2.13 -21.14
CA PRO A 47 -3.90 2.84 -22.34
C PRO A 47 -4.48 4.26 -22.49
N LEU A 48 -3.74 5.13 -23.20
CA LEU A 48 -4.29 6.32 -23.83
C LEU A 48 -4.77 5.94 -25.23
N VAL A 49 -6.06 6.08 -25.49
CA VAL A 49 -6.69 5.59 -26.73
C VAL A 49 -7.07 6.74 -27.65
N LEU A 50 -6.69 6.63 -28.92
CA LEU A 50 -7.24 7.48 -29.98
C LEU A 50 -8.45 6.77 -30.61
N THR A 51 -9.61 7.39 -30.46
CA THR A 51 -10.86 6.86 -31.06
C THR A 51 -10.92 7.05 -32.58
N THR A 52 -11.79 6.32 -33.25
CA THR A 52 -12.09 6.50 -34.69
C THR A 52 -12.65 7.89 -34.99
N THR A 53 -13.24 8.56 -33.99
CA THR A 53 -13.73 9.95 -34.11
C THR A 53 -12.66 10.99 -33.84
N GLY A 54 -11.44 10.56 -33.61
CA GLY A 54 -10.28 11.44 -33.41
C GLY A 54 -10.13 12.01 -31.99
N LYS A 55 -10.81 11.47 -30.97
CA LYS A 55 -10.67 11.90 -29.55
C LYS A 55 -9.62 11.07 -28.84
N LEU A 56 -8.79 11.72 -28.00
CA LEU A 56 -7.95 11.04 -27.03
C LEU A 56 -8.76 10.74 -25.76
N ILE A 57 -8.73 9.49 -25.32
CA ILE A 57 -9.44 9.02 -24.11
C ILE A 57 -8.46 8.25 -23.23
N ALA A 58 -8.34 8.65 -21.97
CA ALA A 58 -7.72 7.83 -20.94
C ALA A 58 -8.68 6.67 -20.61
N ALA A 59 -8.33 5.47 -21.06
CA ALA A 59 -9.17 4.29 -20.83
C ALA A 59 -8.99 3.74 -19.42
N ASP A 60 -7.81 3.94 -18.83
CA ASP A 60 -7.51 3.67 -17.44
C ASP A 60 -6.54 4.71 -16.90
N CYS A 61 -6.57 4.91 -15.58
CA CYS A 61 -5.69 5.85 -14.89
C CYS A 61 -5.29 5.28 -13.53
N LYS A 62 -3.97 5.22 -13.29
CA LYS A 62 -3.42 4.90 -11.98
C LYS A 62 -2.83 6.16 -11.37
N LEU A 63 -3.35 6.53 -10.21
CA LEU A 63 -2.86 7.66 -9.41
C LEU A 63 -2.39 7.15 -8.04
N VAL A 64 -1.15 7.42 -7.69
CA VAL A 64 -0.60 7.18 -6.35
C VAL A 64 -0.22 8.53 -5.75
N VAL A 65 -0.76 8.84 -4.61
CA VAL A 65 -0.51 10.09 -3.89
C VAL A 65 0.54 9.89 -2.79
N ASP A 66 1.21 10.98 -2.42
CA ASP A 66 2.13 10.98 -1.29
C ASP A 66 1.34 11.04 0.02
N ASP A 67 1.32 9.96 0.78
CA ASP A 67 0.67 9.91 2.08
C ASP A 67 1.24 10.94 3.08
N ALA A 68 2.50 11.34 2.93
CA ALA A 68 3.08 12.41 3.73
C ALA A 68 2.44 13.79 3.44
N ALA A 69 1.80 13.96 2.28
CA ALA A 69 1.08 15.17 1.92
C ALA A 69 -0.37 15.23 2.47
N ARG A 70 -0.86 14.16 3.08
CA ARG A 70 -2.25 14.02 3.56
C ARG A 70 -2.70 15.17 4.46
N PHE A 71 -1.82 15.75 5.26
CA PHE A 71 -2.14 16.90 6.11
C PHE A 71 -2.56 18.15 5.32
N ARG A 72 -2.21 18.23 4.04
CA ARG A 72 -2.59 19.30 3.11
C ARG A 72 -3.87 19.01 2.33
N HIS A 73 -4.35 17.75 2.41
CA HIS A 73 -5.45 17.22 1.62
C HIS A 73 -6.54 16.61 2.53
N PRO A 74 -7.25 17.43 3.32
CA PRO A 74 -8.31 16.94 4.20
C PRO A 74 -9.49 16.33 3.46
N GLU A 75 -9.63 16.62 2.15
CA GLU A 75 -10.64 16.06 1.26
C GLU A 75 -10.36 14.60 0.86
N TRP A 76 -9.14 14.12 1.04
CA TRP A 76 -8.85 12.73 0.74
C TRP A 76 -9.55 11.80 1.73
N PRO A 77 -10.08 10.66 1.27
CA PRO A 77 -10.66 9.68 2.17
C PRO A 77 -9.65 9.36 3.27
N ALA A 78 -10.14 9.17 4.49
CA ALA A 78 -9.27 8.74 5.59
C ALA A 78 -8.43 7.58 5.10
N ALA A 79 -7.13 7.59 5.42
CA ALA A 79 -6.30 6.44 5.12
C ALA A 79 -7.05 5.23 5.66
N GLN A 80 -7.47 4.36 4.76
CA GLN A 80 -7.83 3.03 5.23
C GLN A 80 -6.55 2.55 5.88
N SER A 81 -6.59 2.40 7.19
CA SER A 81 -5.52 1.75 7.94
C SER A 81 -5.54 0.26 7.61
N GLU A 82 -5.42 -0.04 6.34
CA GLU A 82 -4.97 -1.35 5.95
C GLU A 82 -3.51 -1.35 6.41
N HIS A 83 -3.29 -2.02 7.52
CA HIS A 83 -1.95 -2.45 7.89
C HIS A 83 -1.25 -2.90 6.62
N ASN A 84 0.01 -2.55 6.44
CA ASN A 84 0.80 -3.07 5.33
C ASN A 84 0.84 -4.60 5.47
N PHE A 85 -0.20 -5.24 4.93
CA PHE A 85 -0.42 -6.68 4.99
C PHE A 85 -0.15 -7.27 3.61
N VAL A 86 0.77 -8.21 3.57
CA VAL A 86 1.04 -9.01 2.38
C VAL A 86 0.91 -10.49 2.76
N GLU A 87 0.07 -11.22 2.04
CA GLU A 87 0.03 -12.67 2.12
C GLU A 87 1.27 -13.20 1.39
N LEU A 88 2.13 -13.93 2.11
CA LEU A 88 3.34 -14.55 1.56
C LEU A 88 3.08 -15.99 1.15
N ASN A 89 2.43 -16.74 2.03
CA ASN A 89 2.12 -18.15 1.81
C ASN A 89 0.80 -18.52 2.51
N ARG A 90 -0.25 -18.80 1.74
CA ARG A 90 -1.55 -19.21 2.27
C ARG A 90 -1.50 -20.48 3.13
N ALA A 91 -0.54 -21.37 2.88
CA ALA A 91 -0.28 -22.59 3.65
C ALA A 91 0.75 -22.37 4.78
N GLY A 92 1.22 -21.15 4.99
CA GLY A 92 2.19 -20.81 6.02
C GLY A 92 1.68 -21.14 7.42
N SER A 93 2.58 -21.65 8.26
CA SER A 93 2.25 -22.08 9.62
C SER A 93 2.49 -21.00 10.68
N VAL A 94 3.26 -19.97 10.36
CA VAL A 94 3.63 -18.90 11.30
C VAL A 94 3.22 -17.55 10.74
N ALA A 95 2.34 -16.85 11.41
CA ALA A 95 2.04 -15.46 11.08
C ALA A 95 2.95 -14.50 11.85
N THR A 96 3.16 -13.32 11.28
CA THR A 96 4.00 -12.27 11.89
C THR A 96 3.23 -10.97 12.05
N ILE A 97 3.45 -10.29 13.16
CA ILE A 97 3.00 -8.92 13.43
C ILE A 97 4.22 -8.14 13.94
N ALA A 98 4.53 -7.01 13.31
CA ALA A 98 5.56 -6.10 13.80
C ALA A 98 5.14 -4.65 13.60
N ASN A 99 5.81 -3.72 14.25
CA ASN A 99 5.61 -2.29 14.05
C ASN A 99 6.81 -1.66 13.34
N GLY A 100 6.62 -1.33 12.09
CA GLY A 100 7.62 -0.80 11.18
C GLY A 100 8.09 -1.83 10.14
N ALA A 101 8.14 -1.42 8.88
CA ALA A 101 8.39 -2.30 7.75
C ALA A 101 9.71 -3.07 7.86
N GLY A 102 10.79 -2.41 8.32
CA GLY A 102 12.10 -3.06 8.51
C GLY A 102 12.05 -4.18 9.56
N LEU A 103 11.36 -3.94 10.68
CA LEU A 103 11.19 -4.95 11.73
C LEU A 103 10.29 -6.11 11.26
N ALA A 104 9.24 -5.80 10.50
CA ALA A 104 8.36 -6.80 9.92
C ALA A 104 9.11 -7.70 8.92
N MET A 105 9.96 -7.15 8.05
CA MET A 105 10.81 -7.92 7.14
C MET A 105 11.79 -8.81 7.93
N ALA A 106 12.52 -8.24 8.89
CA ALA A 106 13.47 -8.98 9.71
C ALA A 106 12.78 -10.12 10.52
N THR A 107 11.52 -9.93 10.91
CA THR A 107 10.75 -10.96 11.61
C THR A 107 10.38 -12.11 10.67
N VAL A 108 9.97 -11.80 9.44
CA VAL A 108 9.72 -12.80 8.39
C VAL A 108 10.99 -13.59 8.09
N ASP A 109 12.12 -12.91 7.87
CA ASP A 109 13.42 -13.53 7.61
C ASP A 109 13.85 -14.45 8.77
N ALA A 110 13.61 -14.05 10.01
CA ALA A 110 13.93 -14.86 11.19
C ALA A 110 13.07 -16.14 11.25
N VAL A 111 11.80 -16.08 10.87
CA VAL A 111 10.91 -17.24 10.78
C VAL A 111 11.41 -18.21 9.71
N GLU A 112 11.80 -17.71 8.53
CA GLU A 112 12.37 -18.53 7.46
C GLU A 112 13.72 -19.16 7.86
N ALA A 113 14.61 -18.38 8.49
CA ALA A 113 15.89 -18.86 8.96
C ALA A 113 15.77 -19.98 10.02
N ALA A 114 14.66 -19.98 10.77
CA ALA A 114 14.31 -21.06 11.70
C ALA A 114 13.74 -22.31 11.02
N GLY A 115 13.65 -22.34 9.68
CA GLY A 115 13.10 -23.45 8.92
C GLY A 115 11.57 -23.53 8.95
N LEU A 116 10.89 -22.45 9.36
CA LEU A 116 9.44 -22.35 9.42
C LEU A 116 8.90 -21.60 8.18
N GLN A 117 7.60 -21.70 7.94
CA GLN A 117 6.97 -21.05 6.78
C GLN A 117 6.16 -19.84 7.22
N PRO A 118 6.62 -18.60 6.94
CA PRO A 118 5.85 -17.41 7.24
C PRO A 118 4.61 -17.32 6.36
N ALA A 119 3.46 -17.02 6.98
CA ALA A 119 2.18 -16.88 6.31
C ALA A 119 2.03 -15.50 5.68
N ASN A 120 2.55 -14.48 6.33
CA ASN A 120 2.34 -13.08 5.96
C ASN A 120 3.50 -12.18 6.37
N PHE A 121 3.56 -11.03 5.73
CA PHE A 121 4.19 -9.81 6.23
C PHE A 121 3.09 -8.90 6.78
N LEU A 122 3.27 -8.36 7.98
CA LEU A 122 2.33 -7.40 8.56
C LEU A 122 3.04 -6.35 9.39
N ASP A 123 2.98 -5.12 8.90
CA ASP A 123 3.43 -3.93 9.62
C ASP A 123 2.22 -3.15 10.13
N ILE A 124 2.04 -3.09 11.45
CA ILE A 124 0.95 -2.34 12.07
C ILE A 124 1.26 -0.84 12.26
N GLY A 125 2.45 -0.41 11.85
CA GLY A 125 2.90 0.98 11.96
C GLY A 125 3.24 1.43 13.39
N GLY A 126 3.78 2.65 13.46
CA GLY A 126 3.99 3.34 14.73
C GLY A 126 2.67 3.94 15.24
N GLY A 127 2.33 3.68 16.50
CA GLY A 127 1.10 4.21 17.10
C GLY A 127 -0.16 3.41 16.83
N ALA A 128 -0.02 2.12 16.50
CA ALA A 128 -1.16 1.23 16.31
C ALA A 128 -2.07 1.19 17.54
N THR A 129 -3.37 1.36 17.30
CA THR A 129 -4.40 1.30 18.33
C THR A 129 -4.80 -0.15 18.63
N SER A 130 -5.38 -0.39 19.82
CA SER A 130 -5.91 -1.73 20.18
C SER A 130 -6.88 -2.27 19.14
N GLN A 131 -7.68 -1.41 18.51
CA GLN A 131 -8.67 -1.80 17.50
C GLN A 131 -8.00 -2.28 16.21
N GLN A 132 -6.93 -1.61 15.79
CA GLN A 132 -6.13 -2.02 14.64
C GLN A 132 -5.42 -3.35 14.88
N VAL A 133 -4.86 -3.55 16.06
CA VAL A 133 -4.24 -4.83 16.44
C VAL A 133 -5.28 -5.96 16.44
N LEU A 134 -6.49 -5.72 16.94
CA LEU A 134 -7.58 -6.70 16.89
C LEU A 134 -7.98 -7.07 15.46
N ALA A 135 -8.08 -6.07 14.56
CA ALA A 135 -8.36 -6.31 13.15
C ALA A 135 -7.26 -7.14 12.47
N ALA A 136 -5.99 -6.89 12.83
CA ALA A 136 -4.86 -7.69 12.38
C ALA A 136 -5.03 -9.18 12.78
N PHE A 137 -5.35 -9.46 14.03
CA PHE A 137 -5.61 -10.84 14.49
C PHE A 137 -6.77 -11.50 13.73
N GLN A 138 -7.88 -10.78 13.50
CA GLN A 138 -9.00 -11.32 12.74
C GLN A 138 -8.57 -11.78 11.35
N ARG A 139 -7.78 -10.98 10.66
CA ARG A 139 -7.27 -11.32 9.34
C ARG A 139 -6.33 -12.52 9.35
N LEU A 140 -5.47 -12.62 10.37
CA LEU A 140 -4.56 -13.76 10.51
C LEU A 140 -5.31 -15.09 10.77
N MET A 141 -6.45 -15.05 11.43
CA MET A 141 -7.26 -16.25 11.68
C MET A 141 -7.91 -16.83 10.40
N GLU A 142 -7.83 -16.14 9.27
CA GLU A 142 -8.27 -16.64 7.95
C GLU A 142 -7.28 -17.65 7.33
N PHE A 143 -6.07 -17.78 7.89
CA PHE A 143 -5.08 -18.74 7.41
C PHE A 143 -5.38 -20.15 7.95
N PRO A 144 -5.59 -21.14 7.06
CA PRO A 144 -6.14 -22.45 7.46
C PRO A 144 -5.17 -23.31 8.26
N HIS A 145 -3.86 -23.06 8.15
CA HIS A 145 -2.81 -23.88 8.75
C HIS A 145 -1.98 -23.17 9.80
N LEU A 146 -2.48 -22.05 10.31
CA LEU A 146 -1.77 -21.23 11.26
C LEU A 146 -1.58 -21.96 12.60
N GLN A 147 -0.32 -22.10 13.02
CA GLN A 147 0.07 -22.76 14.27
C GLN A 147 0.63 -21.78 15.30
N ALA A 148 1.17 -20.65 14.83
CA ALA A 148 1.75 -19.64 15.71
C ALA A 148 1.62 -18.25 15.13
N ILE A 149 1.55 -17.25 16.01
CA ILE A 149 1.67 -15.83 15.66
C ILE A 149 2.85 -15.25 16.44
N VAL A 150 3.87 -14.79 15.72
CA VAL A 150 5.02 -14.07 16.27
C VAL A 150 4.71 -12.60 16.30
N ILE A 151 4.77 -11.99 17.48
CA ILE A 151 4.52 -10.56 17.67
C ILE A 151 5.83 -9.90 18.10
N ASN A 152 6.39 -9.07 17.21
CA ASN A 152 7.65 -8.37 17.41
C ASN A 152 7.40 -6.85 17.43
N ILE A 153 7.37 -6.27 18.63
CA ILE A 153 7.04 -4.85 18.82
C ILE A 153 8.20 -4.11 19.45
N PHE A 154 8.66 -3.10 18.77
CA PHE A 154 9.63 -2.15 19.33
C PHE A 154 8.86 -0.98 19.93
N ALA A 155 8.84 -0.91 21.27
CA ALA A 155 8.14 0.13 21.99
C ALA A 155 8.89 1.47 21.91
N GLY A 156 8.29 2.41 21.22
CA GLY A 156 8.74 3.78 21.09
C GLY A 156 7.49 4.66 21.00
N ILE A 157 7.06 4.94 19.78
CA ILE A 157 5.77 5.60 19.52
C ILE A 157 4.62 4.66 19.82
N THR A 158 4.77 3.35 19.49
CA THR A 158 3.78 2.33 19.83
C THR A 158 3.76 2.04 21.32
N ARG A 159 2.61 2.13 21.92
CA ARG A 159 2.42 1.83 23.35
C ARG A 159 2.27 0.33 23.55
N SER A 160 3.23 -0.30 24.20
CA SER A 160 3.23 -1.74 24.48
C SER A 160 2.04 -2.19 25.35
N ASP A 161 1.55 -1.33 26.25
CA ASP A 161 0.37 -1.60 27.07
C ASP A 161 -0.93 -1.68 26.24
N GLU A 162 -1.05 -0.86 25.17
CA GLU A 162 -2.16 -0.95 24.22
C GLU A 162 -2.12 -2.26 23.42
N VAL A 163 -0.93 -2.63 22.94
CA VAL A 163 -0.75 -3.90 22.24
C VAL A 163 -1.07 -5.08 23.13
N ALA A 164 -0.57 -5.08 24.38
CA ALA A 164 -0.85 -6.13 25.35
C ALA A 164 -2.35 -6.27 25.64
N ARG A 165 -3.08 -5.16 25.81
CA ARG A 165 -4.54 -5.17 25.98
C ARG A 165 -5.25 -5.74 24.75
N ALA A 166 -4.81 -5.41 23.56
CA ALA A 166 -5.36 -5.94 22.32
C ALA A 166 -5.15 -7.46 22.22
N ILE A 167 -3.96 -7.96 22.59
CA ILE A 167 -3.64 -9.39 22.63
C ILE A 167 -4.56 -10.14 23.61
N ILE A 168 -4.69 -9.61 24.84
CA ILE A 168 -5.58 -10.19 25.85
C ILE A 168 -7.03 -10.25 25.34
N THR A 169 -7.50 -9.15 24.73
CA THR A 169 -8.85 -9.07 24.17
C THR A 169 -9.04 -10.04 23.00
N ALA A 170 -8.04 -10.15 22.12
CA ALA A 170 -8.06 -11.10 21.00
C ALA A 170 -8.17 -12.54 21.51
N ARG A 171 -7.36 -12.91 22.50
CA ARG A 171 -7.40 -14.24 23.12
C ARG A 171 -8.73 -14.58 23.78
N GLN A 172 -9.40 -13.58 24.37
CA GLN A 172 -10.73 -13.77 24.98
C GLN A 172 -11.84 -13.92 23.93
N ARG A 173 -11.72 -13.27 22.78
CA ARG A 173 -12.77 -13.23 21.74
C ARG A 173 -12.58 -14.26 20.64
N MET A 174 -11.35 -14.70 20.40
CA MET A 174 -11.00 -15.62 19.33
C MET A 174 -10.55 -16.95 19.91
N ALA A 175 -11.46 -17.94 19.91
CA ALA A 175 -11.13 -19.28 20.36
C ALA A 175 -10.04 -19.90 19.46
N GLY A 176 -9.01 -20.47 20.09
CA GLY A 176 -7.94 -21.17 19.36
C GLY A 176 -6.86 -20.27 18.75
N LEU A 177 -6.78 -19.00 19.19
CA LEU A 177 -5.72 -18.11 18.72
C LEU A 177 -4.32 -18.67 19.10
N PRO A 178 -3.47 -19.03 18.12
CA PRO A 178 -2.17 -19.66 18.38
C PRO A 178 -1.11 -18.60 18.70
N LEU A 179 -1.00 -18.19 19.96
CA LEU A 179 -0.03 -17.21 20.41
C LEU A 179 1.20 -17.90 21.02
N LEU A 180 2.39 -17.51 20.54
CA LEU A 180 3.66 -17.70 21.20
C LEU A 180 4.16 -16.32 21.66
N PHE A 181 4.62 -16.25 22.89
CA PHE A 181 5.25 -15.08 23.49
C PHE A 181 6.75 -15.30 23.58
#